data_2af15c8a1644836aadbde3f48430f8c0
#
_entry.id   2af15c8a1644836aadbde3f48430f8c0
#
_cell.length_a   1.000
_cell.length_b   1.000
_cell.length_c   1.000
_cell.angle_alpha   90.00
_cell.angle_beta   90.00
_cell.angle_gamma   90.00
#
_symmetry.space_group_name_H-M   'P 1'
#
loop_
_entity.id
_entity.type
_entity.pdbx_description
1 polymer ?
#
loop_
_entity_poly.entity_id
_entity_poly.type
_entity_poly.pdbx_seq_one_letter_code
_entity_poly.pdbx_strand_id
1 'polypeptide(L)'
;MGKNLNNYYVVTHQSIPWKIPFQHRVIGIEGYIPDLNNGVAAGQIISKLLDSETAFGALRSLIAINQEVESYEDSKSIFWGSYRLFLSNETNEDWLSPSLQDNKIISPNQLNDDWKNIIATEIPSGVDIMIPAPRLLPDTILGQYSRVHHLDDLLLAVGCAIRHGLLNPISVPKMLESNTLIPYGIFATSKAIRHEFNMRLWACVLDFYKNFYTPRNGYQRRVIDFAFERVASMAIIQMIIKNKLNCVSCRNIWVSKDGNYLPSV
;
A
#
# COMPACT_ATOMS: atom_id res chain seq x y z
N MET A 1 12.07 5.55 30.00
CA MET A 1 12.01 6.30 28.73
C MET A 1 11.71 5.30 27.63
N GLY A 2 10.42 5.13 27.25
CA GLY A 2 10.00 4.28 26.14
C GLY A 2 10.53 4.88 24.85
N LYS A 3 11.33 4.14 24.10
CA LYS A 3 11.70 4.53 22.73
C LYS A 3 10.41 4.58 21.93
N ASN A 4 10.03 5.76 21.41
CA ASN A 4 8.98 5.90 20.39
C ASN A 4 9.42 5.08 19.19
N LEU A 5 8.88 3.87 19.06
CA LEU A 5 9.20 2.96 17.96
C LEU A 5 8.25 3.25 16.82
N ASN A 6 8.78 3.78 15.74
CA ASN A 6 8.07 3.77 14.47
C ASN A 6 7.95 2.33 13.98
N ASN A 7 6.75 1.89 13.62
CA ASN A 7 6.55 0.52 13.16
C ASN A 7 6.63 0.48 11.63
N TYR A 8 7.66 -0.18 11.13
CA TYR A 8 7.82 -0.45 9.69
C TYR A 8 7.38 -1.89 9.39
N TYR A 9 6.38 -2.05 8.54
CA TYR A 9 5.87 -3.34 8.08
C TYR A 9 6.34 -3.63 6.67
N VAL A 10 7.00 -4.77 6.49
CA VAL A 10 7.53 -5.23 5.21
C VAL A 10 6.74 -6.45 4.76
N VAL A 11 5.96 -6.29 3.69
CA VAL A 11 5.15 -7.35 3.13
C VAL A 11 5.96 -8.17 2.13
N THR A 12 5.93 -9.50 2.24
CA THR A 12 6.64 -10.40 1.34
C THR A 12 5.91 -11.73 1.14
N HIS A 13 6.06 -12.34 -0.04
CA HIS A 13 5.58 -13.67 -0.38
C HIS A 13 6.70 -14.73 -0.39
N GLN A 14 7.90 -14.35 -0.01
CA GLN A 14 9.09 -15.22 0.02
C GLN A 14 10.10 -14.73 1.05
N SER A 15 11.12 -15.52 1.32
CA SER A 15 12.25 -15.08 2.14
C SER A 15 12.90 -13.85 1.51
N ILE A 16 13.21 -12.85 2.35
CA ILE A 16 13.85 -11.63 1.90
C ILE A 16 15.31 -11.94 1.58
N PRO A 17 15.75 -11.77 0.32
CA PRO A 17 17.08 -12.23 -0.12
C PRO A 17 18.24 -11.28 0.28
N TRP A 18 17.95 -10.25 1.08
CA TRP A 18 18.93 -9.30 1.63
C TRP A 18 18.53 -8.84 3.02
N LYS A 19 19.48 -8.28 3.74
CA LYS A 19 19.24 -7.69 5.06
C LYS A 19 18.53 -6.34 4.88
N ILE A 20 17.48 -6.11 5.68
CA ILE A 20 16.88 -4.78 5.86
C ILE A 20 17.53 -4.16 7.09
N PRO A 21 18.25 -3.03 6.97
CA PRO A 21 19.17 -2.55 8.00
C PRO A 21 18.49 -1.75 9.13
N PHE A 22 17.19 -1.57 9.09
CA PHE A 22 16.42 -0.85 10.12
C PHE A 22 15.40 -1.78 10.79
N GLN A 23 14.85 -1.33 11.92
CA GLN A 23 13.85 -2.11 12.65
C GLN A 23 12.57 -2.22 11.84
N HIS A 24 12.10 -3.45 11.64
CA HIS A 24 10.90 -3.75 10.86
C HIS A 24 10.23 -5.04 11.34
N ARG A 25 8.96 -5.20 10.95
CA ARG A 25 8.21 -6.44 11.10
C ARG A 25 7.89 -7.01 9.72
N VAL A 26 8.00 -8.32 9.57
CA VAL A 26 7.72 -8.98 8.29
C VAL A 26 6.30 -9.54 8.29
N ILE A 27 5.53 -9.19 7.26
CA ILE A 27 4.19 -9.75 7.01
C ILE A 27 4.28 -10.70 5.83
N GLY A 28 4.18 -12.00 6.10
CA GLY A 28 4.14 -13.04 5.06
C GLY A 28 2.78 -13.13 4.40
N ILE A 29 2.75 -13.21 3.06
CA ILE A 29 1.55 -13.42 2.24
C ILE A 29 1.76 -14.60 1.29
N GLU A 30 0.71 -15.05 0.61
CA GLU A 30 0.76 -16.14 -0.38
C GLU A 30 1.40 -17.45 0.14
N GLY A 31 1.11 -17.79 1.40
CA GLY A 31 1.63 -19.01 2.03
C GLY A 31 3.02 -18.90 2.64
N TYR A 32 3.71 -17.77 2.47
CA TYR A 32 5.00 -17.56 3.14
C TYR A 32 4.81 -17.30 4.63
N ILE A 33 5.52 -18.08 5.45
CA ILE A 33 5.54 -17.96 6.91
C ILE A 33 6.90 -17.40 7.32
N PRO A 34 6.98 -16.12 7.76
CA PRO A 34 8.23 -15.55 8.24
C PRO A 34 8.65 -16.17 9.59
N ASP A 35 9.90 -15.98 9.98
CA ASP A 35 10.36 -16.32 11.32
C ASP A 35 9.48 -15.61 12.37
N LEU A 36 8.90 -16.38 13.28
CA LEU A 36 7.93 -15.93 14.29
C LEU A 36 8.50 -14.84 15.22
N ASN A 37 9.81 -14.79 15.37
CA ASN A 37 10.47 -13.74 16.18
C ASN A 37 10.39 -12.35 15.53
N ASN A 38 10.20 -12.27 14.21
CA ASN A 38 10.26 -11.03 13.43
C ASN A 38 9.03 -10.78 12.55
N GLY A 39 8.01 -11.66 12.56
CA GLY A 39 6.92 -11.49 11.62
C GLY A 39 5.64 -12.24 11.93
N VAL A 40 4.63 -11.99 11.11
CA VAL A 40 3.29 -12.58 11.15
C VAL A 40 2.94 -13.10 9.76
N ALA A 41 2.34 -14.29 9.71
CA ALA A 41 1.79 -14.83 8.47
C ALA A 41 0.33 -14.37 8.31
N ALA A 42 0.10 -13.46 7.37
CA ALA A 42 -1.24 -12.93 7.09
C ALA A 42 -2.23 -14.04 6.68
N GLY A 43 -1.76 -15.07 5.99
CA GLY A 43 -2.58 -16.22 5.62
C GLY A 43 -3.19 -16.97 6.79
N GLN A 44 -2.51 -17.05 7.93
CA GLN A 44 -3.05 -17.71 9.14
C GLN A 44 -4.23 -16.94 9.75
N ILE A 45 -4.26 -15.62 9.57
CA ILE A 45 -5.33 -14.76 10.05
C ILE A 45 -6.54 -14.86 9.11
N ILE A 46 -6.28 -14.87 7.81
CA ILE A 46 -7.34 -14.87 6.77
C ILE A 46 -7.94 -16.26 6.59
N SER A 47 -7.18 -17.35 6.72
CA SER A 47 -7.70 -18.72 6.60
C SER A 47 -8.81 -19.05 7.59
N LYS A 48 -8.88 -18.31 8.69
CA LYS A 48 -10.01 -18.38 9.64
C LYS A 48 -11.27 -17.66 9.15
N LEU A 49 -11.15 -16.81 8.14
CA LEU A 49 -12.23 -15.95 7.65
C LEU A 49 -12.73 -16.36 6.25
N LEU A 50 -11.89 -16.98 5.41
CA LEU A 50 -12.15 -17.20 3.99
C LEU A 50 -11.51 -18.51 3.48
N ASP A 51 -12.24 -19.23 2.64
CA ASP A 51 -11.81 -20.53 2.08
C ASP A 51 -10.77 -20.42 0.94
N SER A 52 -10.47 -19.21 0.42
CA SER A 52 -9.57 -19.01 -0.71
C SER A 52 -8.49 -17.96 -0.42
N GLU A 53 -7.23 -18.38 -0.42
CA GLU A 53 -6.09 -17.52 -0.11
C GLU A 53 -5.58 -16.67 -1.29
N THR A 54 -5.79 -17.11 -2.53
CA THR A 54 -5.05 -16.58 -3.68
C THR A 54 -5.59 -15.27 -4.26
N ALA A 55 -6.83 -14.89 -3.94
CA ALA A 55 -7.49 -13.75 -4.54
C ALA A 55 -7.05 -12.38 -4.01
N PHE A 56 -6.47 -12.32 -2.81
CA PHE A 56 -6.28 -11.08 -2.07
C PHE A 56 -4.88 -10.46 -2.15
N GLY A 57 -3.88 -11.18 -2.64
CA GLY A 57 -2.51 -10.68 -2.78
C GLY A 57 -1.99 -9.88 -1.58
N ALA A 58 -1.43 -8.71 -1.82
CA ALA A 58 -0.87 -7.83 -0.79
C ALA A 58 -1.93 -7.27 0.18
N LEU A 59 -3.22 -7.24 -0.20
CA LEU A 59 -4.30 -6.72 0.64
C LEU A 59 -4.53 -7.55 1.93
N ARG A 60 -4.08 -8.80 1.95
CA ARG A 60 -4.09 -9.63 3.18
C ARG A 60 -3.33 -8.99 4.33
N SER A 61 -2.27 -8.26 3.99
CA SER A 61 -1.45 -7.58 4.99
C SER A 61 -2.22 -6.53 5.79
N LEU A 62 -3.32 -5.99 5.26
CA LEU A 62 -4.13 -4.97 5.95
C LEU A 62 -4.64 -5.47 7.30
N ILE A 63 -5.18 -6.70 7.35
CA ILE A 63 -5.67 -7.27 8.62
C ILE A 63 -4.50 -7.57 9.56
N ALA A 64 -3.44 -8.19 9.05
CA ALA A 64 -2.29 -8.53 9.87
C ALA A 64 -1.67 -7.27 10.50
N ILE A 65 -1.53 -6.19 9.71
CA ILE A 65 -1.03 -4.91 10.21
C ILE A 65 -1.97 -4.34 11.27
N ASN A 66 -3.29 -4.38 11.07
CA ASN A 66 -4.23 -3.84 12.05
C ASN A 66 -4.16 -4.59 13.38
N GLN A 67 -4.11 -5.92 13.37
CA GLN A 67 -4.00 -6.71 14.59
C GLN A 67 -2.70 -6.47 15.33
N GLU A 68 -1.59 -6.33 14.60
CA GLU A 68 -0.30 -5.98 15.17
C GLU A 68 -0.31 -4.57 15.75
N VAL A 69 -0.87 -3.60 15.02
CA VAL A 69 -0.96 -2.19 15.44
C VAL A 69 -1.78 -2.03 16.71
N GLU A 70 -2.86 -2.80 16.89
CA GLU A 70 -3.66 -2.78 18.10
C GLU A 70 -2.86 -3.20 19.34
N SER A 71 -1.88 -4.09 19.17
CA SER A 71 -1.05 -4.61 20.27
C SER A 71 0.05 -3.65 20.75
N TYR A 72 0.33 -2.56 20.01
CA TYR A 72 1.38 -1.60 20.34
C TYR A 72 0.80 -0.23 20.70
N GLU A 73 0.76 0.09 22.00
CA GLU A 73 0.19 1.36 22.50
C GLU A 73 1.00 2.60 22.10
N ASP A 74 2.30 2.49 21.86
CA ASP A 74 3.23 3.62 21.76
C ASP A 74 3.67 4.01 20.33
N SER A 75 3.14 3.41 19.28
CA SER A 75 3.60 3.73 17.92
C SER A 75 3.01 5.03 17.39
N LYS A 76 3.87 6.02 17.10
CA LYS A 76 3.46 7.30 16.50
C LYS A 76 3.14 7.18 15.02
N SER A 77 3.92 6.40 14.29
CA SER A 77 3.83 6.29 12.83
C SER A 77 3.88 4.85 12.38
N ILE A 78 3.09 4.55 11.34
CA ILE A 78 3.03 3.25 10.69
C ILE A 78 3.50 3.40 9.26
N PHE A 79 4.57 2.70 8.91
CA PHE A 79 5.07 2.53 7.55
C PHE A 79 4.66 1.17 7.01
N TRP A 80 4.23 1.13 5.76
CA TRP A 80 3.91 -0.09 5.06
C TRP A 80 4.55 -0.08 3.68
N GLY A 81 5.33 -1.11 3.39
CA GLY A 81 5.99 -1.31 2.11
C GLY A 81 6.16 -2.78 1.79
N SER A 82 6.83 -3.08 0.69
CA SER A 82 7.25 -4.45 0.38
C SER A 82 8.74 -4.63 0.65
N TYR A 83 9.22 -5.89 0.65
CA TYR A 83 10.64 -6.17 0.89
C TYR A 83 11.61 -5.50 -0.10
N ARG A 84 11.10 -5.03 -1.22
CA ARG A 84 11.86 -4.37 -2.28
C ARG A 84 11.38 -2.96 -2.64
N LEU A 85 10.38 -2.43 -1.95
CA LEU A 85 9.82 -1.11 -2.24
C LEU A 85 9.62 -0.32 -0.96
N PHE A 86 10.31 0.82 -0.87
CA PHE A 86 10.34 1.70 0.29
C PHE A 86 10.06 3.13 -0.11
N LEU A 87 9.62 3.94 0.85
CA LEU A 87 9.52 5.39 0.71
C LEU A 87 10.89 6.04 0.98
N SER A 88 11.26 7.04 0.20
CA SER A 88 12.53 7.76 0.38
C SER A 88 12.39 8.92 1.37
N ASN A 89 13.55 9.42 1.83
CA ASN A 89 13.66 10.68 2.57
C ASN A 89 13.51 11.92 1.64
N GLU A 90 13.59 11.76 0.32
CA GLU A 90 13.34 12.83 -0.63
C GLU A 90 11.83 13.11 -0.68
N THR A 91 11.41 14.27 -0.19
CA THR A 91 9.99 14.67 -0.10
C THR A 91 9.68 15.91 -0.91
N ASN A 92 8.42 16.04 -1.31
CA ASN A 92 7.87 17.23 -1.96
C ASN A 92 6.55 17.62 -1.26
N GLU A 93 6.46 18.87 -0.81
CA GLU A 93 5.27 19.43 -0.18
C GLU A 93 4.12 19.63 -1.18
N ASP A 94 4.43 19.92 -2.45
CA ASP A 94 3.44 19.79 -3.53
C ASP A 94 3.25 18.32 -3.86
N TRP A 95 2.47 17.63 -3.03
CA TRP A 95 2.30 16.18 -3.09
C TRP A 95 1.63 15.67 -4.37
N LEU A 96 0.97 16.52 -5.15
CA LEU A 96 0.43 16.19 -6.47
C LEU A 96 1.45 16.37 -7.59
N SER A 97 2.58 17.00 -7.30
CA SER A 97 3.64 17.21 -8.29
C SER A 97 4.23 15.87 -8.77
N PRO A 98 4.42 15.69 -10.08
CA PRO A 98 5.08 14.50 -10.61
C PRO A 98 6.61 14.52 -10.45
N SER A 99 7.19 15.51 -9.79
CA SER A 99 8.65 15.71 -9.74
C SER A 99 9.45 14.53 -9.16
N LEU A 100 8.82 13.72 -8.29
CA LEU A 100 9.44 12.54 -7.66
C LEU A 100 8.85 11.21 -8.15
N GLN A 101 8.11 11.19 -9.26
CA GLN A 101 7.44 9.96 -9.74
C GLN A 101 8.41 8.89 -10.27
N ASP A 102 9.65 9.27 -10.62
CA ASP A 102 10.66 8.32 -11.05
C ASP A 102 11.15 7.48 -9.88
N ASN A 103 11.13 6.17 -10.06
CA ASN A 103 11.67 5.26 -9.06
C ASN A 103 13.20 5.35 -9.03
N LYS A 104 13.78 5.35 -7.83
CA LYS A 104 15.22 5.16 -7.65
C LYS A 104 15.51 3.69 -7.40
N ILE A 105 16.35 3.10 -8.22
CA ILE A 105 16.77 1.71 -8.06
C ILE A 105 18.11 1.69 -7.31
N ILE A 106 18.19 0.89 -6.26
CA ILE A 106 19.40 0.71 -5.47
C ILE A 106 19.75 -0.77 -5.32
N SER A 107 21.03 -1.06 -5.13
CA SER A 107 21.47 -2.41 -4.77
C SER A 107 21.24 -2.70 -3.28
N PRO A 108 21.22 -3.98 -2.87
CA PRO A 108 21.19 -4.37 -1.45
C PRO A 108 22.36 -3.80 -0.63
N ASN A 109 23.54 -3.64 -1.23
CA ASN A 109 24.70 -3.04 -0.57
C ASN A 109 24.47 -1.55 -0.30
N GLN A 110 23.99 -0.79 -1.27
CA GLN A 110 23.62 0.61 -1.05
C GLN A 110 22.54 0.75 0.02
N LEU A 111 21.56 -0.16 0.06
CA LEU A 111 20.58 -0.20 1.14
C LEU A 111 21.24 -0.39 2.49
N ASN A 112 22.22 -1.29 2.62
CA ASN A 112 22.90 -1.54 3.89
C ASN A 112 23.79 -0.37 4.35
N ASP A 113 24.51 0.23 3.41
CA ASP A 113 25.56 1.21 3.71
C ASP A 113 24.99 2.62 3.95
N ASP A 114 23.90 2.98 3.28
CA ASP A 114 23.40 4.37 3.26
C ASP A 114 21.89 4.49 3.51
N TRP A 115 21.25 3.49 4.10
CA TRP A 115 19.79 3.46 4.29
C TRP A 115 19.22 4.68 5.01
N LYS A 116 19.95 5.22 6.00
CA LYS A 116 19.51 6.38 6.79
C LYS A 116 19.31 7.62 5.95
N ASN A 117 20.11 7.77 4.90
CA ASN A 117 20.02 8.90 3.97
C ASN A 117 19.03 8.64 2.83
N ILE A 118 18.61 7.39 2.62
CA ILE A 118 17.80 6.99 1.48
C ILE A 118 16.35 6.69 1.89
N ILE A 119 16.15 5.92 2.97
CA ILE A 119 14.84 5.38 3.36
C ILE A 119 14.21 6.23 4.47
N ALA A 120 12.95 6.61 4.27
CA ALA A 120 12.17 7.25 5.31
C ALA A 120 11.74 6.22 6.37
N THR A 121 12.15 6.43 7.59
CA THR A 121 11.70 5.64 8.76
C THR A 121 10.96 6.49 9.79
N GLU A 122 10.85 7.80 9.55
CA GLU A 122 10.12 8.75 10.37
C GLU A 122 9.31 9.69 9.47
N ILE A 123 8.14 10.08 9.94
CA ILE A 123 7.34 11.12 9.30
C ILE A 123 7.90 12.48 9.74
N PRO A 124 8.20 13.42 8.81
CA PRO A 124 8.67 14.74 9.16
C PRO A 124 7.73 15.47 10.14
N SER A 125 8.30 16.33 10.99
CA SER A 125 7.50 17.12 11.93
C SER A 125 6.48 17.98 11.19
N GLY A 126 5.24 17.98 11.67
CA GLY A 126 4.14 18.72 11.05
C GLY A 126 3.50 18.04 9.84
N VAL A 127 3.97 16.86 9.42
CA VAL A 127 3.38 16.06 8.35
C VAL A 127 2.47 14.98 8.94
N ASP A 128 1.26 14.84 8.41
CA ASP A 128 0.28 13.82 8.83
C ASP A 128 0.40 12.53 8.03
N ILE A 129 0.77 12.65 6.76
CA ILE A 129 0.85 11.52 5.83
C ILE A 129 1.96 11.70 4.79
N MET A 130 2.74 10.63 4.56
CA MET A 130 3.69 10.52 3.45
C MET A 130 3.18 9.49 2.46
N ILE A 131 3.13 9.84 1.19
CA ILE A 131 2.69 8.98 0.10
C ILE A 131 3.80 8.80 -0.94
N PRO A 132 3.80 7.69 -1.72
CA PRO A 132 4.62 7.66 -2.93
C PRO A 132 4.20 8.77 -3.88
N ALA A 133 5.16 9.36 -4.59
CA ALA A 133 4.86 10.39 -5.57
C ALA A 133 3.83 9.88 -6.58
N PRO A 134 2.73 10.63 -6.79
CA PRO A 134 1.67 10.22 -7.70
C PRO A 134 2.20 10.04 -9.13
N ARG A 135 1.74 9.01 -9.80
CA ARG A 135 2.02 8.77 -11.22
C ARG A 135 0.94 9.38 -12.08
N LEU A 136 1.37 10.04 -13.16
CA LEU A 136 0.48 10.45 -14.22
C LEU A 136 0.33 9.30 -15.21
N LEU A 137 -0.86 8.73 -15.28
CA LEU A 137 -1.20 7.70 -16.25
C LEU A 137 -1.32 8.33 -17.65
N PRO A 138 -1.05 7.58 -18.73
CA PRO A 138 -1.22 8.06 -20.10
C PRO A 138 -2.70 8.25 -20.48
N ASP A 139 -3.63 7.79 -19.65
CA ASP A 139 -5.08 7.92 -19.78
C ASP A 139 -5.70 8.09 -18.39
N THR A 140 -7.03 8.27 -18.33
CA THR A 140 -7.79 8.27 -17.08
C THR A 140 -7.64 6.94 -16.35
N ILE A 141 -7.87 6.93 -15.03
CA ILE A 141 -7.90 5.69 -14.22
C ILE A 141 -8.87 4.69 -14.87
N LEU A 142 -10.05 5.13 -15.26
CA LEU A 142 -11.06 4.31 -15.91
C LEU A 142 -10.55 3.75 -17.25
N GLY A 143 -10.01 4.61 -18.12
CA GLY A 143 -9.51 4.23 -19.43
C GLY A 143 -8.31 3.28 -19.35
N GLN A 144 -7.35 3.57 -18.48
CA GLN A 144 -6.18 2.70 -18.27
C GLN A 144 -6.60 1.32 -17.74
N TYR A 145 -7.52 1.28 -16.76
CA TYR A 145 -7.98 0.02 -16.20
C TYR A 145 -8.71 -0.84 -17.25
N SER A 146 -9.60 -0.24 -18.02
CA SER A 146 -10.40 -0.93 -19.05
C SER A 146 -9.58 -1.56 -20.18
N ARG A 147 -8.35 -1.06 -20.44
CA ARG A 147 -7.45 -1.63 -21.48
C ARG A 147 -6.73 -2.90 -21.02
N VAL A 148 -6.52 -3.07 -19.72
CA VAL A 148 -5.67 -4.15 -19.19
C VAL A 148 -6.41 -5.10 -18.25
N HIS A 149 -7.59 -4.71 -17.78
CA HIS A 149 -8.42 -5.46 -16.84
C HIS A 149 -9.89 -5.41 -17.22
N HIS A 150 -10.70 -6.19 -16.52
CA HIS A 150 -12.16 -6.15 -16.69
C HIS A 150 -12.75 -4.94 -15.95
N LEU A 151 -13.33 -4.01 -16.70
CA LEU A 151 -13.87 -2.77 -16.17
C LEU A 151 -14.90 -2.96 -15.06
N ASP A 152 -15.76 -3.97 -15.20
CA ASP A 152 -16.80 -4.28 -14.20
C ASP A 152 -16.21 -4.52 -12.81
N ASP A 153 -15.04 -5.14 -12.73
CA ASP A 153 -14.37 -5.42 -11.46
C ASP A 153 -14.00 -4.11 -10.72
N LEU A 154 -13.52 -3.09 -11.47
CA LEU A 154 -13.25 -1.77 -10.90
C LEU A 154 -14.53 -1.08 -10.44
N LEU A 155 -15.57 -1.07 -11.28
CA LEU A 155 -16.82 -0.39 -10.97
C LEU A 155 -17.53 -1.02 -9.76
N LEU A 156 -17.51 -2.34 -9.65
CA LEU A 156 -18.02 -3.07 -8.49
C LEU A 156 -17.21 -2.80 -7.22
N ALA A 157 -15.88 -2.75 -7.32
CA ALA A 157 -15.01 -2.39 -6.19
C ALA A 157 -15.28 -0.95 -5.72
N VAL A 158 -15.46 -0.01 -6.66
CA VAL A 158 -15.87 1.38 -6.35
C VAL A 158 -17.25 1.41 -5.67
N GLY A 159 -18.21 0.61 -6.16
CA GLY A 159 -19.53 0.47 -5.54
C GLY A 159 -19.45 -0.02 -4.08
N CYS A 160 -18.61 -1.01 -3.80
CA CYS A 160 -18.32 -1.48 -2.43
C CYS A 160 -17.70 -0.35 -1.58
N ALA A 161 -16.74 0.40 -2.14
CA ALA A 161 -16.08 1.48 -1.44
C ALA A 161 -17.03 2.64 -1.08
N ILE A 162 -17.99 2.94 -1.94
CA ILE A 162 -19.07 3.90 -1.64
C ILE A 162 -19.97 3.36 -0.53
N ARG A 163 -20.42 2.12 -0.63
CA ARG A 163 -21.31 1.47 0.36
C ARG A 163 -20.72 1.47 1.75
N HIS A 164 -19.42 1.23 1.89
CA HIS A 164 -18.70 1.22 3.17
C HIS A 164 -18.17 2.60 3.59
N GLY A 165 -18.53 3.68 2.88
CA GLY A 165 -18.13 5.05 3.22
C GLY A 165 -16.64 5.34 3.08
N LEU A 166 -15.91 4.50 2.31
CA LEU A 166 -14.51 4.74 1.99
C LEU A 166 -14.37 5.79 0.88
N LEU A 167 -15.30 5.81 -0.08
CA LEU A 167 -15.36 6.80 -1.15
C LEU A 167 -16.67 7.63 -1.08
N ASN A 168 -16.54 8.92 -1.34
CA ASN A 168 -17.70 9.80 -1.50
C ASN A 168 -18.24 9.69 -2.95
N PRO A 169 -19.53 9.30 -3.15
CA PRO A 169 -20.08 9.11 -4.48
C PRO A 169 -20.02 10.35 -5.38
N ILE A 170 -20.09 11.57 -4.78
CA ILE A 170 -20.07 12.81 -5.55
C ILE A 170 -18.73 13.05 -6.25
N SER A 171 -17.62 12.66 -5.61
CA SER A 171 -16.28 12.89 -6.16
C SER A 171 -15.77 11.73 -7.04
N VAL A 172 -16.39 10.55 -6.96
CA VAL A 172 -15.95 9.37 -7.70
C VAL A 172 -15.87 9.57 -9.23
N PRO A 173 -16.86 10.16 -9.92
CA PRO A 173 -16.76 10.37 -11.36
C PRO A 173 -15.51 11.16 -11.75
N LYS A 174 -15.26 12.29 -11.08
CA LYS A 174 -14.06 13.12 -11.31
C LYS A 174 -12.76 12.36 -11.04
N MET A 175 -12.75 11.48 -10.07
CA MET A 175 -11.56 10.67 -9.75
C MET A 175 -11.31 9.58 -10.79
N LEU A 176 -12.34 8.93 -11.29
CA LEU A 176 -12.23 7.93 -12.37
C LEU A 176 -11.76 8.57 -13.68
N GLU A 177 -12.11 9.82 -13.92
CA GLU A 177 -11.67 10.62 -15.07
C GLU A 177 -10.27 11.26 -14.86
N SER A 178 -9.73 11.20 -13.64
CA SER A 178 -8.36 11.66 -13.36
C SER A 178 -7.34 10.67 -13.94
N ASN A 179 -6.18 11.19 -14.30
CA ASN A 179 -5.02 10.39 -14.67
C ASN A 179 -3.99 10.23 -13.53
N THR A 180 -4.34 10.67 -12.31
CA THR A 180 -3.42 10.65 -11.16
C THR A 180 -3.64 9.38 -10.32
N LEU A 181 -2.59 8.59 -10.17
CA LEU A 181 -2.60 7.35 -9.37
C LEU A 181 -1.52 7.41 -8.29
N ILE A 182 -1.92 7.20 -7.03
CA ILE A 182 -0.97 6.89 -5.94
C ILE A 182 -0.65 5.39 -6.06
N PRO A 183 0.58 5.03 -6.45
CA PRO A 183 0.89 3.64 -6.78
C PRO A 183 1.07 2.79 -5.52
N TYR A 184 0.84 1.49 -5.67
CA TYR A 184 1.18 0.42 -4.73
C TYR A 184 0.44 0.44 -3.39
N GLY A 185 -0.39 1.44 -3.09
CA GLY A 185 -1.10 1.56 -1.81
C GLY A 185 -0.20 1.67 -0.58
N ILE A 186 1.10 1.93 -0.77
CA ILE A 186 2.03 2.16 0.33
C ILE A 186 1.95 3.63 0.77
N PHE A 187 1.94 3.86 2.07
CA PHE A 187 2.03 5.20 2.65
C PHE A 187 2.43 5.10 4.12
N ALA A 188 2.90 6.20 4.70
CA ALA A 188 3.17 6.30 6.12
C ALA A 188 2.26 7.34 6.76
N THR A 189 1.70 7.04 7.93
CA THR A 189 0.79 7.93 8.66
C THR A 189 0.69 7.53 10.13
N SER A 190 -0.08 8.28 10.91
CA SER A 190 -0.36 7.93 12.30
C SER A 190 -1.12 6.59 12.43
N LYS A 191 -1.00 5.96 13.60
CA LYS A 191 -1.72 4.73 13.93
C LYS A 191 -3.23 4.84 13.70
N ALA A 192 -3.84 5.94 14.16
CA ALA A 192 -5.29 6.13 14.07
C ALA A 192 -5.78 6.22 12.62
N ILE A 193 -5.12 7.03 11.79
CA ILE A 193 -5.46 7.17 10.36
C ILE A 193 -5.27 5.84 9.64
N ARG A 194 -4.16 5.13 9.91
CA ARG A 194 -3.88 3.84 9.29
C ARG A 194 -4.93 2.79 9.64
N HIS A 195 -5.27 2.69 10.93
CA HIS A 195 -6.25 1.71 11.40
C HIS A 195 -7.63 1.94 10.74
N GLU A 196 -8.14 3.17 10.80
CA GLU A 196 -9.43 3.51 10.19
C GLU A 196 -9.44 3.22 8.68
N PHE A 197 -8.40 3.64 7.96
CA PHE A 197 -8.26 3.39 6.52
C PHE A 197 -8.25 1.88 6.21
N ASN A 198 -7.41 1.12 6.89
CA ASN A 198 -7.28 -0.32 6.66
C ASN A 198 -8.57 -1.08 6.97
N MET A 199 -9.28 -0.74 8.05
CA MET A 199 -10.54 -1.38 8.41
C MET A 199 -11.62 -1.13 7.36
N ARG A 200 -11.76 0.11 6.88
CA ARG A 200 -12.72 0.45 5.82
C ARG A 200 -12.36 -0.22 4.49
N LEU A 201 -11.09 -0.15 4.09
CA LEU A 201 -10.64 -0.79 2.85
C LEU A 201 -10.86 -2.29 2.89
N TRP A 202 -10.56 -2.93 4.03
CA TRP A 202 -10.79 -4.36 4.19
C TRP A 202 -12.27 -4.74 4.15
N ALA A 203 -13.15 -3.96 4.76
CA ALA A 203 -14.59 -4.17 4.65
C ALA A 203 -15.08 -4.14 3.19
N CYS A 204 -14.56 -3.19 2.38
CA CYS A 204 -14.85 -3.13 0.96
C CYS A 204 -14.34 -4.36 0.20
N VAL A 205 -13.12 -4.81 0.50
CA VAL A 205 -12.50 -5.99 -0.12
C VAL A 205 -13.33 -7.25 0.19
N LEU A 206 -13.77 -7.42 1.43
CA LEU A 206 -14.60 -8.55 1.84
C LEU A 206 -15.98 -8.54 1.18
N ASP A 207 -16.60 -7.36 1.09
CA ASP A 207 -17.89 -7.20 0.41
C ASP A 207 -17.79 -7.57 -1.07
N PHE A 208 -16.75 -7.03 -1.75
CA PHE A 208 -16.48 -7.40 -3.15
C PHE A 208 -16.25 -8.90 -3.31
N TYR A 209 -15.40 -9.50 -2.48
CA TYR A 209 -15.10 -10.92 -2.55
C TYR A 209 -16.34 -11.80 -2.37
N LYS A 210 -17.17 -11.51 -1.39
CA LYS A 210 -18.35 -12.32 -1.07
C LYS A 210 -19.47 -12.22 -2.11
N ASN A 211 -19.64 -11.06 -2.71
CA ASN A 211 -20.81 -10.75 -3.53
C ASN A 211 -20.53 -10.62 -5.02
N PHE A 212 -19.28 -10.33 -5.42
CA PHE A 212 -18.99 -9.96 -6.82
C PHE A 212 -17.76 -10.67 -7.40
N TYR A 213 -16.89 -11.23 -6.54
CA TYR A 213 -15.67 -11.87 -7.02
C TYR A 213 -15.99 -13.04 -7.94
N THR A 214 -15.41 -12.99 -9.14
CA THR A 214 -15.40 -14.10 -10.09
C THR A 214 -13.96 -14.57 -10.26
N PRO A 215 -13.65 -15.85 -9.99
CA PRO A 215 -12.32 -16.41 -10.21
C PRO A 215 -11.83 -16.16 -11.63
N ARG A 216 -10.59 -15.70 -11.77
CA ARG A 216 -9.93 -15.42 -13.04
C ARG A 216 -8.69 -16.30 -13.17
N ASN A 217 -8.22 -16.48 -14.41
CA ASN A 217 -7.01 -17.25 -14.71
C ASN A 217 -5.82 -16.33 -15.04
N GLY A 218 -4.61 -16.87 -14.94
CA GLY A 218 -3.38 -16.18 -15.32
C GLY A 218 -3.16 -14.89 -14.53
N TYR A 219 -2.77 -13.83 -15.24
CA TYR A 219 -2.51 -12.51 -14.64
C TYR A 219 -3.76 -11.93 -13.95
N GLN A 220 -4.93 -12.14 -14.53
CA GLN A 220 -6.20 -11.61 -14.01
C GLN A 220 -6.67 -12.26 -12.69
N ARG A 221 -6.02 -13.34 -12.22
CA ARG A 221 -6.33 -13.91 -10.88
C ARG A 221 -6.16 -12.91 -9.74
N ARG A 222 -5.36 -11.84 -9.94
CA ARG A 222 -5.11 -10.76 -8.97
C ARG A 222 -6.10 -9.60 -9.11
N VAL A 223 -7.27 -9.82 -9.65
CA VAL A 223 -8.28 -8.79 -9.93
C VAL A 223 -8.59 -7.91 -8.72
N ILE A 224 -8.62 -8.50 -7.51
CA ILE A 224 -8.88 -7.75 -6.28
C ILE A 224 -7.74 -6.75 -6.01
N ASP A 225 -6.48 -7.19 -6.13
CA ASP A 225 -5.33 -6.28 -5.97
C ASP A 225 -5.40 -5.11 -6.95
N PHE A 226 -5.67 -5.38 -8.22
CA PHE A 226 -5.70 -4.34 -9.26
C PHE A 226 -6.83 -3.34 -9.07
N ALA A 227 -8.05 -3.81 -8.76
CA ALA A 227 -9.19 -2.94 -8.54
C ALA A 227 -9.01 -2.10 -7.27
N PHE A 228 -8.60 -2.75 -6.19
CA PHE A 228 -8.46 -2.07 -4.90
C PHE A 228 -7.20 -1.20 -4.79
N GLU A 229 -6.18 -1.37 -5.62
CA GLU A 229 -5.11 -0.39 -5.75
C GLU A 229 -5.67 0.97 -6.23
N ARG A 230 -6.58 0.98 -7.22
CA ARG A 230 -7.23 2.20 -7.72
C ARG A 230 -8.18 2.78 -6.67
N VAL A 231 -8.95 1.94 -6.01
CA VAL A 231 -9.84 2.35 -4.90
C VAL A 231 -9.03 2.97 -3.76
N ALA A 232 -7.93 2.33 -3.35
CA ALA A 232 -7.05 2.86 -2.30
C ALA A 232 -6.43 4.20 -2.68
N SER A 233 -5.96 4.34 -3.94
CA SER A 233 -5.45 5.62 -4.45
C SER A 233 -6.50 6.74 -4.34
N MET A 234 -7.71 6.50 -4.83
CA MET A 234 -8.81 7.47 -4.73
C MET A 234 -9.16 7.80 -3.28
N ALA A 235 -9.20 6.80 -2.41
CA ALA A 235 -9.53 6.97 -1.00
C ALA A 235 -8.46 7.78 -0.25
N ILE A 236 -7.17 7.56 -0.53
CA ILE A 236 -6.07 8.34 0.05
C ILE A 236 -6.19 9.81 -0.38
N ILE A 237 -6.40 10.08 -1.67
CA ILE A 237 -6.59 11.45 -2.18
C ILE A 237 -7.78 12.13 -1.49
N GLN A 238 -8.92 11.45 -1.39
CA GLN A 238 -10.10 11.99 -0.69
C GLN A 238 -9.82 12.26 0.79
N MET A 239 -9.14 11.34 1.46
CA MET A 239 -8.81 11.46 2.88
C MET A 239 -7.92 12.68 3.13
N ILE A 240 -6.89 12.89 2.31
CA ILE A 240 -6.00 14.04 2.40
C ILE A 240 -6.81 15.34 2.25
N ILE A 241 -7.61 15.44 1.19
CA ILE A 241 -8.38 16.66 0.88
C ILE A 241 -9.46 16.92 1.93
N LYS A 242 -10.26 15.90 2.28
CA LYS A 242 -11.38 16.02 3.21
C LYS A 242 -10.93 16.43 4.61
N ASN A 243 -9.88 15.81 5.10
CA ASN A 243 -9.38 16.02 6.46
C ASN A 243 -8.32 17.13 6.54
N LYS A 244 -7.99 17.77 5.41
CA LYS A 244 -6.95 18.79 5.29
C LYS A 244 -5.61 18.34 5.89
N LEU A 245 -5.25 17.09 5.62
CA LEU A 245 -4.00 16.52 6.12
C LEU A 245 -2.81 17.19 5.48
N ASN A 246 -1.81 17.51 6.29
CA ASN A 246 -0.53 17.97 5.78
C ASN A 246 0.21 16.77 5.17
N CYS A 247 0.26 16.76 3.84
CA CYS A 247 0.75 15.64 3.04
C CYS A 247 2.05 16.00 2.32
N VAL A 248 2.98 15.07 2.31
CA VAL A 248 4.15 15.12 1.42
C VAL A 248 4.19 13.88 0.55
N SER A 249 4.60 14.05 -0.70
CA SER A 249 4.97 12.93 -1.56
C SER A 249 6.46 12.64 -1.48
N CYS A 250 6.85 11.40 -1.72
CA CYS A 250 8.25 10.98 -1.72
C CYS A 250 8.54 10.00 -2.85
N ARG A 251 9.82 9.96 -3.24
CA ARG A 251 10.29 9.03 -4.27
C ARG A 251 10.18 7.59 -3.79
N ASN A 252 9.85 6.68 -4.68
CA ASN A 252 9.93 5.25 -4.43
C ASN A 252 11.37 4.75 -4.58
N ILE A 253 11.81 3.94 -3.63
CA ILE A 253 13.10 3.24 -3.66
C ILE A 253 12.84 1.77 -3.95
N TRP A 254 13.37 1.29 -5.08
CA TRP A 254 13.35 -0.12 -5.44
C TRP A 254 14.69 -0.77 -5.13
N VAL A 255 14.68 -1.85 -4.38
CA VAL A 255 15.86 -2.67 -4.13
C VAL A 255 15.89 -3.82 -5.12
N SER A 256 16.97 -3.92 -5.90
CA SER A 256 17.18 -4.98 -6.90
C SER A 256 18.61 -5.48 -6.88
N LYS A 257 18.80 -6.81 -6.98
CA LYS A 257 20.13 -7.40 -7.07
C LYS A 257 20.86 -6.98 -8.34
N ASP A 258 20.12 -6.85 -9.43
CA ASP A 258 20.69 -6.67 -10.77
C ASP A 258 20.61 -5.23 -11.26
N GLY A 259 20.07 -4.31 -10.45
CA GLY A 259 19.91 -2.89 -10.82
C GLY A 259 18.89 -2.59 -11.94
N ASN A 260 18.29 -3.63 -12.53
CA ASN A 260 17.55 -3.53 -13.79
C ASN A 260 16.05 -3.85 -13.72
N TYR A 261 15.50 -4.13 -12.54
CA TYR A 261 14.10 -4.54 -12.44
C TYR A 261 13.18 -3.35 -12.21
N LEU A 262 12.56 -2.85 -13.27
CA LEU A 262 11.34 -2.06 -13.20
C LEU A 262 10.16 -3.03 -13.41
N PRO A 263 9.20 -3.15 -12.48
CA PRO A 263 7.97 -3.83 -12.78
C PRO A 263 7.30 -3.10 -13.95
N SER A 264 6.97 -3.83 -15.00
CA SER A 264 6.07 -3.34 -16.04
C SER A 264 4.74 -2.96 -15.38
N VAL A 265 4.38 -1.71 -15.50
CA VAL A 265 3.08 -1.17 -15.04
C VAL A 265 2.04 -1.41 -16.10
#